data_51144236aa4b362a13d1098d98df259a
#
_entry.id   51144236aa4b362a13d1098d98df259a
#
_cell.length_a   1.000
_cell.length_b   1.000
_cell.length_c   1.000
_cell.angle_alpha   90.00
_cell.angle_beta   90.00
_cell.angle_gamma   90.00
#
_symmetry.space_group_name_H-M   'P 1'
#
loop_
_entity.id
_entity.type
_entity.pdbx_description
1 polymer ?
#
loop_
_entity_poly.entity_id
_entity_poly.type
_entity_poly.pdbx_seq_one_letter_code
_entity_poly.pdbx_strand_id
1 'polypeptide(L)'
;PAFAARHQPSGRADLMAVRASPGAPPRANALARLEGEVIPGLLIPLAHGSGPAPEGGETYYVICPEPPGPSLAALTANSSPWSEAEILQYVLRPAAHVLEALKSRGLTHRAIRPDNIFSAGTKNPVVLGCAWAAPPASLQPAVFEPPYTAMCAPAGRGDGSIADDVYALGVTLLTLALGRTPLAERDAETVILTKLSHGGFEALTADAELPPLLADLLRSMLAEDPAHRPSPGLLLDITTARSRRVTTRPPRRAQRPLALNGASAWDARSLAYQIATHPEQGARMLRNGAVTDWIRRELGANQVASTLEELVRWRAREGGLEDRRADSILVLRAVAVLDPLAPPSWRGLSLWPDGVGPALAAAMAKGNEELTELRDFIISHAIALWAAQQGNRVDGGTLRQQAQQMELWLRARDGETGLARLTYALNPLLPCASPLLAGRWVVSPAEVLKALEAAAAQPELRRLAPMDTHLAAFIAVRQELQFYLDVWEAARAGPPARLVLAELNLLVALEARHNLGPLPQLSAWVAERAKAALELWHSRSRRAALEQQLQALATGGRLQPILTLLDDPTALQADAEGLQNALARIGEIDAELAQIAAGSTERAALAERIGREFAAGATLAALTATLVAAALG
;
A
#
# COMPACT_ATOMS: atom_id res chain seq x y z
N PRO A 1 10.19 16.28 10.69
CA PRO A 1 10.51 17.35 11.65
C PRO A 1 10.20 16.92 13.08
N ALA A 2 10.96 17.46 14.06
CA ALA A 2 10.75 17.24 15.47
C ALA A 2 10.45 18.59 16.15
N PHE A 3 9.62 18.56 17.19
CA PHE A 3 9.15 19.72 17.93
C PHE A 3 9.29 19.48 19.42
N ALA A 4 9.59 20.51 20.20
CA ALA A 4 9.48 20.44 21.66
C ALA A 4 8.03 20.16 22.05
N ALA A 5 7.81 19.29 23.01
CA ALA A 5 6.49 18.88 23.45
C ALA A 5 6.34 18.99 24.96
N ARG A 6 5.13 19.20 25.44
CA ARG A 6 4.81 19.29 26.87
C ARG A 6 3.60 18.43 27.20
N HIS A 7 3.74 17.60 28.24
CA HIS A 7 2.64 16.84 28.78
C HIS A 7 1.83 17.73 29.76
N GLN A 8 0.65 18.20 29.34
CA GLN A 8 -0.14 19.14 30.12
C GLN A 8 -0.51 18.67 31.53
N PRO A 9 -0.97 17.41 31.74
CA PRO A 9 -1.39 16.98 33.07
C PRO A 9 -0.25 16.92 34.11
N SER A 10 0.97 16.52 33.70
CA SER A 10 2.12 16.44 34.61
C SER A 10 3.03 17.66 34.58
N GLY A 11 2.84 18.58 33.62
CA GLY A 11 3.74 19.71 33.39
C GLY A 11 5.10 19.33 32.81
N ARG A 12 5.37 18.05 32.52
CA ARG A 12 6.64 17.56 31.97
C ARG A 12 6.92 18.21 30.61
N ALA A 13 8.09 18.81 30.43
CA ALA A 13 8.47 19.58 29.26
C ALA A 13 9.74 19.04 28.55
N ASP A 14 10.37 17.98 29.12
CA ASP A 14 11.54 17.29 28.57
C ASP A 14 11.13 16.23 27.52
N LEU A 15 10.29 16.64 26.55
CA LEU A 15 9.70 15.78 25.56
C LEU A 15 9.90 16.33 24.14
N MET A 16 10.03 15.44 23.18
CA MET A 16 10.14 15.72 21.76
C MET A 16 9.02 14.98 21.00
N ALA A 17 8.28 15.70 20.17
CA ALA A 17 7.31 15.14 19.23
C ALA A 17 7.95 15.00 17.84
N VAL A 18 8.06 13.79 17.35
CA VAL A 18 8.54 13.49 15.99
C VAL A 18 7.35 13.26 15.07
N ARG A 19 7.24 14.07 14.04
CA ARG A 19 6.13 14.07 13.10
C ARG A 19 6.29 13.01 12.02
N ALA A 20 5.22 12.26 11.74
CA ALA A 20 5.09 11.38 10.59
C ALA A 20 4.59 12.13 9.33
N SER A 21 4.66 11.47 8.18
CA SER A 21 4.12 11.97 6.90
C SER A 21 3.08 10.97 6.36
N PRO A 22 2.02 11.40 5.69
CA PRO A 22 0.95 10.51 5.22
C PRO A 22 1.44 9.37 4.32
N GLY A 23 2.36 9.62 3.41
CA GLY A 23 2.99 8.59 2.55
C GLY A 23 4.11 7.80 3.21
N ALA A 24 4.42 8.07 4.49
CA ALA A 24 5.49 7.42 5.25
C ALA A 24 4.97 7.09 6.67
N PRO A 25 4.09 6.09 6.81
CA PRO A 25 3.45 5.76 8.07
C PRO A 25 4.45 5.32 9.14
N PRO A 26 4.17 5.56 10.44
CA PRO A 26 4.99 5.09 11.54
C PRO A 26 5.07 3.57 11.60
N ARG A 27 6.11 3.07 12.26
CA ARG A 27 6.39 1.63 12.45
C ARG A 27 5.50 1.05 13.55
N ALA A 28 4.26 0.66 13.20
CA ALA A 28 3.25 0.18 14.15
C ALA A 28 3.76 -0.99 15.04
N ASN A 29 4.44 -1.98 14.44
CA ASN A 29 4.98 -3.12 15.17
C ASN A 29 6.07 -2.69 16.18
N ALA A 30 6.94 -1.76 15.82
CA ALA A 30 7.98 -1.28 16.73
C ALA A 30 7.37 -0.45 17.87
N LEU A 31 6.40 0.42 17.59
CA LEU A 31 5.69 1.20 18.60
C LEU A 31 5.00 0.28 19.63
N ALA A 32 4.27 -0.73 19.15
CA ALA A 32 3.59 -1.69 20.04
C ALA A 32 4.56 -2.52 20.90
N ARG A 33 5.72 -2.92 20.36
CA ARG A 33 6.71 -3.71 21.11
C ARG A 33 7.56 -2.89 22.09
N LEU A 34 7.65 -1.58 21.88
CA LEU A 34 8.41 -0.66 22.72
C LEU A 34 7.56 0.03 23.78
N GLU A 35 6.24 -0.14 23.73
CA GLU A 35 5.33 0.44 24.70
C GLU A 35 5.64 -0.07 26.11
N GLY A 36 5.91 0.86 27.04
CA GLY A 36 6.26 0.55 28.43
C GLY A 36 7.69 0.00 28.66
N GLU A 37 8.47 -0.18 27.59
CA GLU A 37 9.85 -0.66 27.69
C GLU A 37 10.81 0.43 28.17
N VAL A 38 11.94 0.01 28.75
CA VAL A 38 13.07 0.87 29.10
C VAL A 38 14.35 0.25 28.54
N ILE A 39 14.97 0.93 27.58
CA ILE A 39 16.27 0.53 27.01
C ILE A 39 17.24 1.71 27.22
N PRO A 40 18.19 1.59 28.16
CA PRO A 40 19.18 2.64 28.39
C PRO A 40 19.96 2.97 27.11
N GLY A 41 20.09 4.24 26.77
CA GLY A 41 20.76 4.68 25.55
C GLY A 41 19.89 4.72 24.29
N LEU A 42 18.58 4.55 24.42
CA LEU A 42 17.61 4.68 23.31
C LEU A 42 16.50 5.67 23.66
N LEU A 43 16.17 6.57 22.74
CA LEU A 43 14.97 7.41 22.85
C LEU A 43 13.72 6.56 22.50
N ILE A 44 13.14 5.97 23.53
CA ILE A 44 11.95 5.09 23.40
C ILE A 44 10.69 5.94 23.21
N PRO A 45 9.71 5.50 22.39
CA PRO A 45 8.42 6.16 22.28
C PRO A 45 7.66 6.04 23.60
N LEU A 46 7.23 7.18 24.16
CA LEU A 46 6.44 7.26 25.40
C LEU A 46 4.93 7.28 25.09
N ALA A 47 4.57 7.85 23.96
CA ALA A 47 3.20 7.91 23.46
C ALA A 47 3.21 8.15 21.95
N HIS A 48 2.12 7.88 21.28
CA HIS A 48 1.93 8.23 19.88
C HIS A 48 0.45 8.45 19.56
N GLY A 49 0.14 9.23 18.54
CA GLY A 49 -1.23 9.51 18.13
C GLY A 49 -1.35 10.67 17.15
N SER A 50 -2.57 10.90 16.67
CA SER A 50 -2.89 12.05 15.82
C SER A 50 -3.04 13.32 16.65
N GLY A 51 -2.67 14.45 16.04
CA GLY A 51 -2.79 15.77 16.65
C GLY A 51 -2.71 16.86 15.59
N PRO A 52 -2.97 18.12 15.96
CA PRO A 52 -2.97 19.23 15.00
C PRO A 52 -1.60 19.41 14.37
N ALA A 53 -1.60 19.64 13.05
CA ALA A 53 -0.38 19.99 12.30
C ALA A 53 -0.17 21.52 12.30
N PRO A 54 1.07 22.01 12.34
CA PRO A 54 1.37 23.45 12.36
C PRO A 54 0.80 24.23 11.18
N GLU A 55 0.71 23.60 10.02
CA GLU A 55 0.15 24.16 8.79
C GLU A 55 -1.37 23.99 8.65
N GLY A 56 -2.03 23.46 9.66
CA GLY A 56 -3.45 23.10 9.66
C GLY A 56 -3.73 21.64 9.36
N GLY A 57 -4.91 21.16 9.76
CA GLY A 57 -5.28 19.75 9.71
C GLY A 57 -4.64 18.92 10.83
N GLU A 58 -4.54 17.62 10.60
CA GLU A 58 -3.98 16.65 11.56
C GLU A 58 -2.79 15.91 10.98
N THR A 59 -1.89 15.50 11.85
CA THR A 59 -0.76 14.63 11.54
C THR A 59 -0.53 13.64 12.68
N TYR A 60 0.35 12.67 12.48
CA TYR A 60 0.68 11.70 13.51
C TYR A 60 2.02 12.05 14.16
N TYR A 61 2.07 11.92 15.47
CA TYR A 61 3.26 12.18 16.27
C TYR A 61 3.67 10.95 17.05
N VAL A 62 4.99 10.77 17.16
CA VAL A 62 5.62 9.87 18.11
C VAL A 62 6.32 10.73 19.15
N ILE A 63 5.96 10.58 20.41
CA ILE A 63 6.49 11.34 21.52
C ILE A 63 7.61 10.56 22.17
N CYS A 64 8.81 11.15 22.23
CA CYS A 64 10.00 10.59 22.87
C CYS A 64 10.53 11.54 23.94
N PRO A 65 11.41 11.08 24.86
CA PRO A 65 12.18 11.98 25.69
C PRO A 65 13.01 12.98 24.85
N GLU A 66 13.28 14.15 25.37
CA GLU A 66 14.22 15.08 24.77
C GLU A 66 15.64 14.47 24.74
N PRO A 67 16.42 14.62 23.66
CA PRO A 67 17.80 14.18 23.61
C PRO A 67 18.65 14.83 24.72
N PRO A 68 19.65 14.11 25.27
CA PRO A 68 20.46 14.62 26.38
C PRO A 68 21.42 15.74 25.99
N GLY A 69 21.51 16.05 24.71
CA GLY A 69 22.41 17.08 24.15
C GLY A 69 22.39 17.13 22.63
N PRO A 70 23.36 17.76 21.99
CA PRO A 70 23.44 17.88 20.55
C PRO A 70 23.66 16.53 19.85
N SER A 71 23.36 16.46 18.56
CA SER A 71 23.67 15.28 17.74
C SER A 71 25.19 15.14 17.53
N LEU A 72 25.65 13.93 17.23
CA LEU A 72 27.04 13.68 16.87
C LEU A 72 27.45 14.47 15.62
N ALA A 73 26.55 14.70 14.68
CA ALA A 73 26.81 15.55 13.54
C ALA A 73 27.15 16.98 13.95
N ALA A 74 26.43 17.55 14.91
CA ALA A 74 26.72 18.89 15.44
C ALA A 74 28.01 18.92 16.25
N LEU A 75 28.33 17.85 17.00
CA LEU A 75 29.60 17.76 17.76
C LEU A 75 30.82 17.61 16.84
N THR A 76 30.69 16.94 15.70
CA THR A 76 31.79 16.74 14.74
C THR A 76 32.01 17.91 13.81
N ALA A 77 30.98 18.71 13.52
CA ALA A 77 31.07 19.81 12.55
C ALA A 77 32.19 20.83 12.84
N ASN A 78 32.57 21.01 14.13
CA ASN A 78 33.56 22.00 14.57
C ASN A 78 34.68 21.38 15.43
N SER A 79 34.85 20.05 15.40
CA SER A 79 35.87 19.37 16.23
C SER A 79 36.85 18.58 15.38
N SER A 80 38.01 18.28 15.96
CA SER A 80 38.97 17.33 15.38
C SER A 80 38.35 15.92 15.32
N PRO A 81 38.86 15.04 14.44
CA PRO A 81 38.48 13.63 14.46
C PRO A 81 38.55 13.02 15.85
N TRP A 82 37.61 12.17 16.20
CA TRP A 82 37.55 11.53 17.51
C TRP A 82 38.65 10.46 17.61
N SER A 83 39.23 10.32 18.80
CA SER A 83 40.18 9.24 19.05
C SER A 83 39.51 7.86 19.05
N GLU A 84 40.28 6.81 18.73
CA GLU A 84 39.82 5.45 18.79
C GLU A 84 39.21 5.10 20.15
N ALA A 85 39.84 5.52 21.25
CA ALA A 85 39.36 5.26 22.61
C ALA A 85 37.96 5.89 22.86
N GLU A 86 37.76 7.14 22.40
CA GLU A 86 36.46 7.84 22.52
C GLU A 86 35.37 7.14 21.68
N ILE A 87 35.70 6.77 20.45
CA ILE A 87 34.77 6.03 19.55
C ILE A 87 34.35 4.70 20.18
N LEU A 88 35.29 3.91 20.66
CA LEU A 88 35.01 2.59 21.23
C LEU A 88 34.23 2.67 22.54
N GLN A 89 34.62 3.57 23.44
CA GLN A 89 34.06 3.67 24.79
C GLN A 89 32.71 4.36 24.81
N TYR A 90 32.57 5.49 24.11
CA TYR A 90 31.41 6.37 24.23
C TYR A 90 30.38 6.20 23.11
N VAL A 91 30.75 5.59 21.97
CA VAL A 91 29.84 5.39 20.84
C VAL A 91 29.55 3.90 20.61
N LEU A 92 30.59 3.11 20.31
CA LEU A 92 30.38 1.70 19.94
C LEU A 92 29.72 0.91 21.07
N ARG A 93 30.29 0.94 22.28
CA ARG A 93 29.78 0.14 23.40
C ARG A 93 28.34 0.47 23.79
N PRO A 94 27.94 1.75 23.99
CA PRO A 94 26.55 2.10 24.28
C PRO A 94 25.60 1.70 23.15
N ALA A 95 25.95 1.98 21.89
CA ALA A 95 25.13 1.61 20.74
C ALA A 95 24.98 0.10 20.60
N ALA A 96 26.04 -0.69 20.82
CA ALA A 96 25.98 -2.16 20.76
C ALA A 96 25.03 -2.73 21.83
N HIS A 97 25.00 -2.17 23.05
CA HIS A 97 24.02 -2.55 24.07
C HIS A 97 22.58 -2.31 23.62
N VAL A 98 22.31 -1.15 23.05
CA VAL A 98 20.97 -0.83 22.50
C VAL A 98 20.59 -1.78 21.37
N LEU A 99 21.51 -2.03 20.43
CA LEU A 99 21.25 -2.94 19.31
C LEU A 99 21.02 -4.38 19.76
N GLU A 100 21.72 -4.88 20.78
CA GLU A 100 21.46 -6.21 21.33
C GLU A 100 20.10 -6.28 22.04
N ALA A 101 19.70 -5.22 22.74
CA ALA A 101 18.38 -5.11 23.34
C ALA A 101 17.25 -5.04 22.29
N LEU A 102 17.46 -4.37 21.15
CA LEU A 102 16.51 -4.35 20.03
C LEU A 102 16.44 -5.73 19.37
N LYS A 103 17.60 -6.34 19.10
CA LYS A 103 17.69 -7.68 18.50
C LYS A 103 16.94 -8.73 19.32
N SER A 104 17.08 -8.72 20.65
CA SER A 104 16.37 -9.65 21.55
C SER A 104 14.85 -9.51 21.49
N ARG A 105 14.35 -8.36 21.05
CA ARG A 105 12.94 -8.05 20.81
C ARG A 105 12.50 -8.25 19.35
N GLY A 106 13.39 -8.72 18.48
CA GLY A 106 13.12 -8.86 17.05
C GLY A 106 12.86 -7.51 16.36
N LEU A 107 13.55 -6.46 16.83
CA LEU A 107 13.45 -5.10 16.29
C LEU A 107 14.79 -4.66 15.71
N THR A 108 14.72 -3.71 14.78
CA THR A 108 15.85 -2.99 14.19
C THR A 108 15.66 -1.50 14.38
N HIS A 109 16.74 -0.75 14.46
CA HIS A 109 16.68 0.71 14.58
C HIS A 109 16.43 1.39 13.22
N ARG A 110 17.25 1.10 12.22
CA ARG A 110 17.17 1.57 10.82
C ARG A 110 17.23 3.08 10.62
N ALA A 111 17.83 3.80 11.58
CA ALA A 111 18.07 5.24 11.48
C ALA A 111 19.35 5.63 12.24
N ILE A 112 20.39 4.79 12.16
CA ILE A 112 21.69 5.03 12.80
C ILE A 112 22.54 5.88 11.87
N ARG A 113 22.74 7.14 12.29
CA ARG A 113 23.56 8.13 11.59
C ARG A 113 23.88 9.29 12.55
N PRO A 114 24.97 10.06 12.29
CA PRO A 114 25.44 11.07 13.24
C PRO A 114 24.42 12.15 13.63
N ASP A 115 23.48 12.51 12.76
CA ASP A 115 22.41 13.48 13.04
C ASP A 115 21.24 12.92 13.86
N ASN A 116 21.18 11.60 14.06
CA ASN A 116 20.16 10.91 14.88
C ASN A 116 20.78 10.13 16.06
N ILE A 117 21.99 10.47 16.45
CA ILE A 117 22.67 9.98 17.64
C ILE A 117 23.09 11.19 18.46
N PHE A 118 22.79 11.18 19.74
CA PHE A 118 22.93 12.34 20.64
C PHE A 118 23.86 12.06 21.79
N SER A 119 24.57 13.09 22.28
CA SER A 119 25.41 12.98 23.47
C SER A 119 25.51 14.31 24.19
N ALA A 120 25.64 14.29 25.50
CA ALA A 120 25.93 15.50 26.29
C ALA A 120 27.34 16.06 26.05
N GLY A 121 28.20 15.34 25.32
CA GLY A 121 29.56 15.75 24.94
C GLY A 121 30.40 14.55 24.50
N THR A 122 31.62 14.82 23.97
CA THR A 122 32.48 13.79 23.35
C THR A 122 32.95 12.69 24.32
N LYS A 123 32.89 12.94 25.63
CA LYS A 123 33.27 11.98 26.69
C LYS A 123 32.04 11.42 27.45
N ASN A 124 30.87 11.48 26.84
CA ASN A 124 29.65 10.93 27.41
C ASN A 124 29.07 9.83 26.51
N PRO A 125 28.47 8.79 27.08
CA PRO A 125 27.81 7.74 26.31
C PRO A 125 26.75 8.32 25.38
N VAL A 126 26.67 7.79 24.16
CA VAL A 126 25.64 8.19 23.19
C VAL A 126 24.27 7.61 23.52
N VAL A 127 23.24 8.31 23.02
CA VAL A 127 21.84 7.88 23.01
C VAL A 127 21.37 7.85 21.56
N LEU A 128 20.83 6.70 21.12
CA LEU A 128 20.24 6.56 19.80
C LEU A 128 18.89 7.28 19.74
N GLY A 129 18.65 8.01 18.67
CA GLY A 129 17.47 8.85 18.48
C GLY A 129 16.21 8.09 18.14
N CYS A 130 15.12 8.84 17.88
CA CYS A 130 13.85 8.26 17.46
C CYS A 130 13.95 7.72 16.02
N ALA A 131 13.39 6.52 15.79
CA ALA A 131 13.37 5.82 14.51
C ALA A 131 11.99 5.26 14.14
N TRP A 132 10.93 5.70 14.83
CA TRP A 132 9.63 5.05 14.83
C TRP A 132 8.55 5.82 14.06
N ALA A 133 8.77 7.10 13.79
CA ALA A 133 7.79 7.99 13.13
C ALA A 133 7.76 7.89 11.61
N ALA A 134 8.63 7.07 11.00
CA ALA A 134 8.71 6.85 9.55
C ALA A 134 9.05 5.39 9.25
N PRO A 135 8.83 4.90 8.02
CA PRO A 135 9.24 3.56 7.62
C PRO A 135 10.74 3.34 7.81
N PRO A 136 11.17 2.08 8.05
CA PRO A 136 12.56 1.76 8.33
C PRO A 136 13.48 2.25 7.21
N ALA A 137 14.58 2.89 7.57
CA ALA A 137 15.61 3.39 6.65
C ALA A 137 15.14 4.37 5.56
N SER A 138 13.84 4.75 5.54
CA SER A 138 13.29 5.61 4.47
C SER A 138 13.94 7.00 4.41
N LEU A 139 14.48 7.48 5.53
CA LEU A 139 15.19 8.75 5.63
C LEU A 139 16.72 8.59 5.72
N GLN A 140 17.24 7.38 5.55
CA GLN A 140 18.65 7.09 5.70
C GLN A 140 19.39 7.37 4.38
N PRO A 141 20.45 8.20 4.35
CA PRO A 141 21.29 8.37 3.17
C PRO A 141 21.96 7.08 2.72
N ALA A 142 22.15 6.89 1.41
CA ALA A 142 22.72 5.67 0.82
C ALA A 142 24.11 5.30 1.40
N VAL A 143 24.85 6.27 1.88
CA VAL A 143 26.17 6.04 2.50
C VAL A 143 26.08 5.22 3.78
N PHE A 144 25.01 5.38 4.59
CA PHE A 144 24.80 4.65 5.84
C PHE A 144 24.11 3.30 5.65
N GLU A 145 23.66 2.99 4.43
CA GLU A 145 23.03 1.70 4.12
C GLU A 145 24.01 0.76 3.44
N PRO A 146 23.90 -0.57 3.67
CA PRO A 146 24.58 -1.55 2.82
C PRO A 146 24.21 -1.33 1.34
N PRO A 147 25.07 -1.67 0.37
CA PRO A 147 24.80 -1.39 -1.03
C PRO A 147 23.48 -1.98 -1.51
N TYR A 148 23.13 -3.18 -1.07
CA TYR A 148 21.90 -3.88 -1.47
C TYR A 148 20.62 -3.30 -0.87
N THR A 149 20.70 -2.66 0.28
CA THR A 149 19.59 -1.91 0.86
C THR A 149 19.52 -0.50 0.26
N ALA A 150 20.69 0.11 0.02
CA ALA A 150 20.77 1.43 -0.59
C ALA A 150 20.16 1.49 -2.00
N MET A 151 20.27 0.39 -2.79
CA MET A 151 19.71 0.31 -4.14
C MET A 151 18.18 0.16 -4.17
N CYS A 152 17.56 -0.13 -3.03
CA CYS A 152 16.10 -0.14 -2.93
C CYS A 152 15.54 1.30 -2.88
N ALA A 153 14.32 1.46 -3.40
CA ALA A 153 13.53 2.67 -3.14
C ALA A 153 13.48 2.93 -1.62
N PRO A 154 13.62 4.16 -1.14
CA PRO A 154 13.73 4.44 0.29
C PRO A 154 12.62 3.81 1.14
N ALA A 155 11.36 3.87 0.70
CA ALA A 155 10.24 3.22 1.38
C ALA A 155 10.27 1.69 1.26
N GLY A 156 10.94 1.14 0.25
CA GLY A 156 11.05 -0.30 -0.02
C GLY A 156 12.22 -1.00 0.68
N ARG A 157 12.97 -0.31 1.56
CA ARG A 157 14.13 -0.88 2.27
C ARG A 157 13.78 -1.87 3.36
N GLY A 158 12.56 -1.84 3.87
CA GLY A 158 12.06 -2.77 4.89
C GLY A 158 12.72 -2.67 6.25
N ASP A 159 12.24 -3.48 7.20
CA ASP A 159 12.82 -3.59 8.53
C ASP A 159 14.25 -4.15 8.49
N GLY A 160 14.58 -4.98 7.50
CA GLY A 160 15.88 -5.57 7.35
C GLY A 160 16.30 -6.42 8.55
N SER A 161 17.59 -6.41 8.85
CA SER A 161 18.16 -7.14 9.97
C SER A 161 18.99 -6.22 10.87
N ILE A 162 19.28 -6.68 12.10
CA ILE A 162 20.18 -5.97 13.02
C ILE A 162 21.59 -5.79 12.42
N ALA A 163 21.97 -6.63 11.48
CA ALA A 163 23.25 -6.52 10.78
C ALA A 163 23.31 -5.25 9.88
N ASP A 164 22.15 -4.71 9.47
CA ASP A 164 22.09 -3.45 8.72
C ASP A 164 22.32 -2.25 9.65
N ASP A 165 21.84 -2.34 10.90
CA ASP A 165 22.14 -1.36 11.94
C ASP A 165 23.63 -1.39 12.33
N VAL A 166 24.24 -2.58 12.37
CA VAL A 166 25.69 -2.74 12.59
C VAL A 166 26.49 -2.10 11.47
N TYR A 167 26.05 -2.23 10.20
CA TYR A 167 26.69 -1.54 9.07
C TYR A 167 26.58 -0.01 9.22
N ALA A 168 25.39 0.50 9.51
CA ALA A 168 25.16 1.92 9.69
C ALA A 168 25.96 2.50 10.87
N LEU A 169 26.09 1.73 11.96
CA LEU A 169 26.97 2.07 13.07
C LEU A 169 28.44 2.12 12.62
N GLY A 170 28.91 1.15 11.83
CA GLY A 170 30.25 1.15 11.25
C GLY A 170 30.56 2.40 10.44
N VAL A 171 29.63 2.82 9.57
CA VAL A 171 29.78 4.10 8.82
C VAL A 171 29.78 5.30 9.76
N THR A 172 29.00 5.26 10.83
CA THR A 172 28.98 6.32 11.85
C THR A 172 30.33 6.42 12.56
N LEU A 173 30.91 5.29 13.01
CA LEU A 173 32.24 5.27 13.65
C LEU A 173 33.31 5.78 12.69
N LEU A 174 33.25 5.39 11.42
CA LEU A 174 34.16 5.87 10.39
C LEU A 174 34.02 7.39 10.18
N THR A 175 32.79 7.91 10.18
CA THR A 175 32.52 9.35 10.08
C THR A 175 33.20 10.13 11.22
N LEU A 176 33.13 9.62 12.45
CA LEU A 176 33.77 10.23 13.61
C LEU A 176 35.29 10.17 13.53
N ALA A 177 35.85 9.04 13.08
CA ALA A 177 37.29 8.85 12.92
C ALA A 177 37.88 9.75 11.82
N LEU A 178 37.12 10.02 10.77
CA LEU A 178 37.54 10.90 9.67
C LEU A 178 37.19 12.37 9.91
N GLY A 179 36.34 12.71 10.89
CA GLY A 179 35.76 14.02 11.08
C GLY A 179 34.85 14.51 9.94
N ARG A 180 34.50 13.62 9.01
CA ARG A 180 33.61 13.88 7.86
C ARG A 180 32.90 12.60 7.41
N THR A 181 31.71 12.74 6.87
CA THR A 181 31.01 11.61 6.25
C THR A 181 31.72 11.21 4.95
N PRO A 182 32.08 9.93 4.76
CA PRO A 182 32.70 9.48 3.52
C PRO A 182 31.69 9.59 2.36
N LEU A 183 32.18 9.90 1.15
CA LEU A 183 31.36 10.03 -0.07
C LEU A 183 30.17 11.02 0.04
N ALA A 184 30.20 11.97 0.97
CA ALA A 184 29.06 12.88 1.24
C ALA A 184 28.67 13.75 0.04
N GLU A 185 29.61 14.07 -0.84
CA GLU A 185 29.38 14.90 -2.04
C GLU A 185 28.95 14.09 -3.28
N ARG A 186 28.83 12.76 -3.14
CA ARG A 186 28.43 11.88 -4.24
C ARG A 186 26.92 11.63 -4.19
N ASP A 187 26.30 11.51 -5.37
CA ASP A 187 24.92 11.05 -5.47
C ASP A 187 24.77 9.59 -5.04
N ALA A 188 23.54 9.17 -4.77
CA ALA A 188 23.25 7.85 -4.25
C ALA A 188 23.69 6.72 -5.22
N GLU A 189 23.55 6.92 -6.52
CA GLU A 189 23.94 5.94 -7.53
C GLU A 189 25.45 5.71 -7.54
N THR A 190 26.22 6.80 -7.53
CA THR A 190 27.69 6.73 -7.43
C THR A 190 28.14 6.04 -6.14
N VAL A 191 27.50 6.32 -4.99
CA VAL A 191 27.78 5.66 -3.72
C VAL A 191 27.54 4.15 -3.82
N ILE A 192 26.41 3.75 -4.38
CA ILE A 192 26.04 2.33 -4.55
C ILE A 192 27.05 1.61 -5.47
N LEU A 193 27.30 2.15 -6.65
CA LEU A 193 28.25 1.56 -7.63
C LEU A 193 29.66 1.46 -7.05
N THR A 194 30.13 2.48 -6.31
CA THR A 194 31.44 2.45 -5.66
C THR A 194 31.52 1.30 -4.64
N LYS A 195 30.50 1.14 -3.81
CA LYS A 195 30.42 0.05 -2.81
C LYS A 195 30.34 -1.33 -3.47
N LEU A 196 29.57 -1.49 -4.53
CA LEU A 196 29.44 -2.75 -5.27
C LEU A 196 30.77 -3.16 -5.92
N SER A 197 31.49 -2.21 -6.50
CA SER A 197 32.74 -2.47 -7.26
C SER A 197 33.97 -2.68 -6.38
N HIS A 198 34.05 -2.02 -5.22
CA HIS A 198 35.25 -2.04 -4.37
C HIS A 198 35.04 -2.78 -3.04
N GLY A 199 33.77 -2.99 -2.64
CA GLY A 199 33.40 -3.42 -1.30
C GLY A 199 33.16 -2.24 -0.35
N GLY A 200 32.34 -2.49 0.68
CA GLY A 200 31.88 -1.42 1.59
C GLY A 200 33.04 -0.74 2.35
N PHE A 201 33.98 -1.52 2.88
CA PHE A 201 35.11 -0.99 3.64
C PHE A 201 36.04 -0.16 2.74
N GLU A 202 36.55 -0.74 1.66
CA GLU A 202 37.48 -0.10 0.74
C GLU A 202 36.87 1.15 0.07
N ALA A 203 35.60 1.06 -0.32
CA ALA A 203 34.87 2.18 -0.92
C ALA A 203 34.73 3.38 0.02
N LEU A 204 34.53 3.15 1.31
CA LEU A 204 34.29 4.20 2.30
C LEU A 204 35.56 4.72 2.96
N THR A 205 36.60 3.90 3.06
CA THR A 205 37.88 4.33 3.66
C THR A 205 38.82 4.94 2.63
N ALA A 206 38.74 4.52 1.37
CA ALA A 206 39.68 4.89 0.33
C ALA A 206 41.15 4.76 0.82
N ASP A 207 41.90 5.88 0.76
CA ASP A 207 43.31 5.92 1.23
C ASP A 207 43.42 6.46 2.67
N ALA A 208 42.35 6.43 3.46
CA ALA A 208 42.38 6.97 4.82
C ALA A 208 43.20 6.07 5.76
N GLU A 209 44.14 6.68 6.47
CA GLU A 209 44.90 6.01 7.53
C GLU A 209 44.02 5.90 8.79
N LEU A 210 43.67 4.67 9.16
CA LEU A 210 42.86 4.35 10.34
C LEU A 210 43.70 3.61 11.37
N PRO A 211 43.45 3.83 12.68
CA PRO A 211 44.06 3.00 13.72
C PRO A 211 43.77 1.51 13.45
N PRO A 212 44.76 0.61 13.61
CA PRO A 212 44.63 -0.79 13.21
C PRO A 212 43.45 -1.53 13.86
N LEU A 213 43.17 -1.24 15.15
CA LEU A 213 42.06 -1.87 15.86
C LEU A 213 40.72 -1.43 15.27
N LEU A 214 40.54 -0.16 14.98
CA LEU A 214 39.33 0.38 14.37
C LEU A 214 39.17 -0.12 12.91
N ALA A 215 40.26 -0.17 12.16
CA ALA A 215 40.25 -0.67 10.77
C ALA A 215 39.79 -2.15 10.70
N ASP A 216 40.31 -3.04 11.58
CA ASP A 216 39.90 -4.44 11.64
C ASP A 216 38.41 -4.59 11.97
N LEU A 217 37.94 -3.79 12.93
CA LEU A 217 36.54 -3.79 13.35
C LEU A 217 35.63 -3.30 12.23
N LEU A 218 35.96 -2.17 11.62
CA LEU A 218 35.17 -1.59 10.51
C LEU A 218 35.12 -2.51 9.30
N ARG A 219 36.21 -3.22 8.97
CA ARG A 219 36.20 -4.19 7.86
C ARG A 219 35.15 -5.28 8.07
N SER A 220 34.94 -5.72 9.30
CA SER A 220 33.89 -6.70 9.59
C SER A 220 32.49 -6.10 9.62
N MET A 221 32.33 -4.90 10.19
CA MET A 221 31.02 -4.22 10.28
C MET A 221 30.50 -3.78 8.90
N LEU A 222 31.41 -3.42 7.98
CA LEU A 222 31.10 -2.92 6.64
C LEU A 222 31.09 -4.02 5.56
N ALA A 223 31.12 -5.30 5.96
CA ALA A 223 31.03 -6.41 5.02
C ALA A 223 29.70 -6.35 4.23
N GLU A 224 29.75 -6.69 2.92
CA GLU A 224 28.56 -6.69 2.04
C GLU A 224 27.53 -7.74 2.48
N ASP A 225 28.01 -8.98 2.73
CA ASP A 225 27.14 -10.05 3.21
C ASP A 225 26.80 -9.83 4.70
N PRO A 226 25.51 -9.66 5.05
CA PRO A 226 25.09 -9.46 6.44
C PRO A 226 25.50 -10.61 7.36
N ALA A 227 25.68 -11.84 6.84
CA ALA A 227 26.12 -13.00 7.64
C ALA A 227 27.57 -12.87 8.12
N HIS A 228 28.36 -12.04 7.49
CA HIS A 228 29.76 -11.78 7.90
C HIS A 228 29.89 -10.67 8.92
N ARG A 229 28.84 -9.88 9.17
CA ARG A 229 28.87 -8.79 10.15
C ARG A 229 28.78 -9.33 11.57
N PRO A 230 29.51 -8.76 12.54
CA PRO A 230 29.43 -9.19 13.93
C PRO A 230 28.04 -8.89 14.51
N SER A 231 27.56 -9.77 15.39
CA SER A 231 26.36 -9.46 16.17
C SER A 231 26.66 -8.33 17.17
N PRO A 232 25.64 -7.53 17.59
CA PRO A 232 25.86 -6.49 18.60
C PRO A 232 26.47 -7.00 19.90
N GLY A 233 26.06 -8.19 20.37
CA GLY A 233 26.64 -8.83 21.53
C GLY A 233 28.14 -9.13 21.38
N LEU A 234 28.58 -9.49 20.17
CA LEU A 234 30.01 -9.70 19.88
C LEU A 234 30.80 -8.39 19.88
N LEU A 235 30.17 -7.27 19.49
CA LEU A 235 30.82 -5.94 19.53
C LEU A 235 31.09 -5.44 20.95
N LEU A 236 30.48 -6.02 21.98
CA LEU A 236 30.75 -5.74 23.38
C LEU A 236 32.08 -6.34 23.86
N ASP A 237 32.52 -7.44 23.21
CA ASP A 237 33.85 -8.03 23.39
C ASP A 237 34.71 -7.74 22.14
N ILE A 238 35.35 -6.57 22.17
CA ILE A 238 36.16 -6.08 21.04
C ILE A 238 37.29 -7.04 20.67
N THR A 239 37.85 -7.76 21.63
CA THR A 239 38.95 -8.72 21.41
C THR A 239 38.47 -9.89 20.56
N THR A 240 37.32 -10.44 20.89
CA THR A 240 36.70 -11.54 20.12
C THR A 240 36.15 -11.03 18.77
N ALA A 241 35.52 -9.85 18.73
CA ALA A 241 35.04 -9.25 17.47
C ALA A 241 36.17 -9.06 16.43
N ARG A 242 37.33 -8.64 16.89
CA ARG A 242 38.54 -8.41 16.10
C ARG A 242 39.16 -9.71 15.57
N SER A 243 39.11 -10.80 16.35
CA SER A 243 39.68 -12.10 15.95
C SER A 243 38.92 -12.74 14.78
N ARG A 244 37.70 -12.28 14.50
CA ARG A 244 36.86 -12.75 13.38
C ARG A 244 37.31 -12.13 12.07
N ARG A 245 38.32 -12.79 11.45
CA ARG A 245 38.79 -12.36 10.11
C ARG A 245 37.71 -12.60 9.06
N VAL A 246 37.10 -11.51 8.59
CA VAL A 246 36.23 -11.54 7.42
C VAL A 246 37.12 -11.39 6.18
N THR A 247 37.25 -12.47 5.43
CA THR A 247 37.96 -12.41 4.13
C THR A 247 36.97 -11.91 3.08
N THR A 248 36.86 -10.60 2.92
CA THR A 248 36.13 -10.01 1.80
C THR A 248 36.97 -10.24 0.55
N ARG A 249 36.46 -11.06 -0.37
CA ARG A 249 37.04 -11.15 -1.71
C ARG A 249 36.39 -10.03 -2.55
N PRO A 250 37.19 -9.10 -3.09
CA PRO A 250 36.66 -8.13 -4.03
C PRO A 250 36.02 -8.88 -5.23
N PRO A 251 35.00 -8.33 -5.85
CA PRO A 251 34.39 -8.94 -7.04
C PRO A 251 35.46 -9.12 -8.13
N ARG A 252 35.35 -10.23 -8.88
CA ARG A 252 36.26 -10.47 -10.00
C ARG A 252 36.02 -9.38 -11.04
N ARG A 253 37.06 -8.62 -11.36
CA ARG A 253 37.01 -7.52 -12.31
C ARG A 253 37.36 -8.00 -13.71
N ALA A 254 36.57 -7.60 -14.70
CA ALA A 254 36.80 -7.83 -16.12
C ALA A 254 37.97 -6.99 -16.62
N GLN A 255 38.63 -7.49 -17.70
CA GLN A 255 39.63 -6.69 -18.41
C GLN A 255 38.97 -5.64 -19.32
N ARG A 256 37.81 -5.97 -19.89
CA ARG A 256 37.01 -5.06 -20.72
C ARG A 256 35.62 -4.91 -20.14
N PRO A 257 35.15 -3.67 -19.91
CA PRO A 257 33.83 -3.42 -19.33
C PRO A 257 32.73 -3.78 -20.33
N LEU A 258 31.56 -4.10 -19.79
CA LEU A 258 30.33 -4.16 -20.57
C LEU A 258 29.60 -2.82 -20.42
N ALA A 259 29.32 -2.16 -21.54
CA ALA A 259 28.60 -0.88 -21.52
C ALA A 259 27.09 -1.11 -21.52
N LEU A 260 26.39 -0.47 -20.59
CA LEU A 260 24.93 -0.44 -20.52
C LEU A 260 24.49 0.99 -20.16
N ASN A 261 23.63 1.57 -20.99
CA ASN A 261 23.08 2.93 -20.81
C ASN A 261 24.16 4.02 -20.55
N GLY A 262 25.31 3.94 -21.26
CA GLY A 262 26.40 4.90 -21.11
C GLY A 262 27.31 4.67 -19.89
N ALA A 263 26.95 3.75 -18.98
CA ALA A 263 27.78 3.35 -17.86
C ALA A 263 28.57 2.06 -18.19
N SER A 264 29.71 1.87 -17.55
CA SER A 264 30.60 0.73 -17.74
C SER A 264 30.55 -0.21 -16.54
N ALA A 265 30.11 -1.45 -16.73
CA ALA A 265 30.18 -2.49 -15.72
C ALA A 265 31.50 -3.25 -15.83
N TRP A 266 32.26 -3.32 -14.72
CA TRP A 266 33.54 -4.00 -14.65
C TRP A 266 33.49 -5.34 -13.91
N ASP A 267 32.38 -5.62 -13.24
CA ASP A 267 32.13 -6.82 -12.45
C ASP A 267 30.65 -7.22 -12.52
N ALA A 268 30.33 -8.45 -12.08
CA ALA A 268 28.97 -8.98 -12.16
C ALA A 268 27.97 -8.21 -11.27
N ARG A 269 28.41 -7.65 -10.11
CA ARG A 269 27.53 -6.94 -9.19
C ARG A 269 27.11 -5.60 -9.76
N SER A 270 28.08 -4.81 -10.29
CA SER A 270 27.78 -3.55 -10.96
C SER A 270 26.92 -3.76 -12.21
N LEU A 271 27.13 -4.86 -12.96
CA LEU A 271 26.26 -5.20 -14.08
C LEU A 271 24.85 -5.56 -13.63
N ALA A 272 24.70 -6.36 -12.57
CA ALA A 272 23.39 -6.71 -12.00
C ALA A 272 22.60 -5.46 -11.61
N TYR A 273 23.24 -4.51 -10.95
CA TYR A 273 22.63 -3.23 -10.58
C TYR A 273 22.19 -2.43 -11.82
N GLN A 274 23.05 -2.31 -12.83
CA GLN A 274 22.71 -1.60 -14.07
C GLN A 274 21.56 -2.26 -14.84
N ILE A 275 21.51 -3.60 -14.88
CA ILE A 275 20.38 -4.35 -15.47
C ILE A 275 19.10 -4.12 -14.68
N ALA A 276 19.17 -4.08 -13.36
CA ALA A 276 18.02 -3.83 -12.50
C ALA A 276 17.44 -2.42 -12.69
N THR A 277 18.30 -1.40 -12.84
CA THR A 277 17.91 0.01 -13.03
C THR A 277 17.50 0.34 -14.45
N HIS A 278 18.01 -0.40 -15.47
CA HIS A 278 17.70 -0.22 -16.89
C HIS A 278 17.16 -1.53 -17.51
N PRO A 279 15.98 -2.00 -17.04
CA PRO A 279 15.51 -3.36 -17.32
C PRO A 279 15.23 -3.64 -18.80
N GLU A 280 14.77 -2.67 -19.57
CA GLU A 280 14.48 -2.86 -21.00
C GLU A 280 15.77 -3.11 -21.81
N GLN A 281 16.82 -2.34 -21.53
CA GLN A 281 18.11 -2.56 -22.16
C GLN A 281 18.76 -3.83 -21.63
N GLY A 282 18.68 -4.09 -20.33
CA GLY A 282 19.15 -5.32 -19.71
C GLY A 282 18.52 -6.56 -20.34
N ALA A 283 17.20 -6.58 -20.52
CA ALA A 283 16.49 -7.68 -21.17
C ALA A 283 16.95 -7.89 -22.62
N ARG A 284 17.15 -6.81 -23.39
CA ARG A 284 17.70 -6.91 -24.77
C ARG A 284 19.10 -7.52 -24.78
N MET A 285 19.99 -7.09 -23.88
CA MET A 285 21.36 -7.59 -23.80
C MET A 285 21.43 -9.03 -23.28
N LEU A 286 20.52 -9.46 -22.45
CA LEU A 286 20.36 -10.86 -22.05
C LEU A 286 19.92 -11.71 -23.25
N ARG A 287 18.87 -11.30 -23.96
CA ARG A 287 18.31 -12.06 -25.09
C ARG A 287 19.27 -12.20 -26.28
N ASN A 288 20.08 -11.19 -26.58
CA ASN A 288 21.06 -11.24 -27.67
C ASN A 288 22.40 -11.91 -27.29
N GLY A 289 22.52 -12.38 -26.04
CA GLY A 289 23.71 -13.11 -25.57
C GLY A 289 24.88 -12.23 -25.13
N ALA A 290 24.81 -10.90 -25.26
CA ALA A 290 25.93 -10.00 -24.92
C ALA A 290 26.37 -10.13 -23.45
N VAL A 291 25.44 -10.25 -22.52
CA VAL A 291 25.73 -10.47 -21.09
C VAL A 291 26.40 -11.81 -20.87
N THR A 292 25.84 -12.87 -21.44
CA THR A 292 26.35 -14.26 -21.29
C THR A 292 27.75 -14.41 -21.84
N ASP A 293 27.99 -13.85 -23.03
CA ASP A 293 29.31 -13.86 -23.67
C ASP A 293 30.37 -13.10 -22.86
N TRP A 294 29.99 -11.93 -22.32
CA TRP A 294 30.88 -11.13 -21.49
C TRP A 294 31.22 -11.85 -20.16
N ILE A 295 30.21 -12.41 -19.46
CA ILE A 295 30.42 -13.21 -18.24
C ILE A 295 31.38 -14.37 -18.49
N ARG A 296 31.25 -15.06 -19.63
CA ARG A 296 32.09 -16.20 -19.99
C ARG A 296 33.49 -15.78 -20.32
N ARG A 297 33.69 -14.78 -21.18
CA ARG A 297 34.99 -14.37 -21.71
C ARG A 297 35.78 -13.53 -20.72
N GLU A 298 35.19 -12.56 -20.10
CA GLU A 298 35.90 -11.58 -19.26
C GLU A 298 35.97 -12.02 -17.80
N LEU A 299 34.91 -12.63 -17.26
CA LEU A 299 34.88 -13.08 -15.86
C LEU A 299 35.18 -14.58 -15.71
N GLY A 300 35.15 -15.39 -16.79
CA GLY A 300 35.37 -16.83 -16.74
C GLY A 300 34.34 -17.57 -15.86
N ALA A 301 33.16 -16.98 -15.61
CA ALA A 301 32.12 -17.54 -14.75
C ALA A 301 31.17 -18.43 -15.57
N ASN A 302 31.68 -19.59 -16.05
CA ASN A 302 30.95 -20.47 -16.95
C ASN A 302 29.61 -20.96 -16.39
N GLN A 303 29.54 -21.28 -15.10
CA GLN A 303 28.30 -21.74 -14.47
C GLN A 303 27.22 -20.64 -14.51
N VAL A 304 27.57 -19.40 -14.17
CA VAL A 304 26.68 -18.25 -14.25
C VAL A 304 26.20 -18.04 -15.69
N ALA A 305 27.12 -18.09 -16.66
CA ALA A 305 26.80 -17.97 -18.08
C ALA A 305 25.81 -19.05 -18.55
N SER A 306 26.01 -20.31 -18.17
CA SER A 306 25.09 -21.40 -18.50
C SER A 306 23.70 -21.22 -17.89
N THR A 307 23.62 -20.78 -16.64
CA THR A 307 22.35 -20.48 -15.99
C THR A 307 21.61 -19.32 -16.69
N LEU A 308 22.32 -18.26 -17.09
CA LEU A 308 21.72 -17.17 -17.87
C LEU A 308 21.19 -17.65 -19.22
N GLU A 309 21.92 -18.55 -19.93
CA GLU A 309 21.40 -19.16 -21.17
C GLU A 309 20.12 -19.96 -20.96
N GLU A 310 20.00 -20.67 -19.83
CA GLU A 310 18.79 -21.40 -19.47
C GLU A 310 17.61 -20.45 -19.23
N LEU A 311 17.85 -19.31 -18.58
CA LEU A 311 16.83 -18.27 -18.38
C LEU A 311 16.37 -17.66 -19.71
N VAL A 312 17.28 -17.39 -20.63
CA VAL A 312 16.96 -16.88 -21.98
C VAL A 312 16.17 -17.91 -22.77
N ARG A 313 16.55 -19.19 -22.71
CA ARG A 313 15.79 -20.30 -23.33
C ARG A 313 14.40 -20.48 -22.71
N TRP A 314 14.28 -20.33 -21.40
CA TRP A 314 12.98 -20.30 -20.72
C TRP A 314 12.12 -19.17 -21.28
N ARG A 315 12.65 -17.92 -21.33
CA ARG A 315 11.93 -16.76 -21.87
C ARG A 315 11.45 -16.99 -23.32
N ALA A 316 12.25 -17.60 -24.16
CA ALA A 316 11.89 -17.90 -25.56
C ALA A 316 10.74 -18.91 -25.69
N ARG A 317 10.51 -19.76 -24.68
CA ARG A 317 9.44 -20.78 -24.66
C ARG A 317 8.13 -20.26 -24.09
N GLU A 318 8.16 -19.18 -23.31
CA GLU A 318 6.98 -18.57 -22.66
C GLU A 318 6.16 -17.71 -23.64
N GLY A 319 5.63 -18.35 -24.69
CA GLY A 319 4.84 -17.66 -25.73
C GLY A 319 3.44 -17.18 -25.30
N GLY A 320 2.98 -17.50 -24.08
CA GLY A 320 1.67 -17.10 -23.55
C GLY A 320 1.69 -15.89 -22.62
N LEU A 321 2.87 -15.43 -22.19
CA LEU A 321 3.02 -14.23 -21.37
C LEU A 321 3.16 -12.99 -22.24
N GLU A 322 2.61 -11.87 -21.78
CA GLU A 322 2.92 -10.56 -22.35
C GLU A 322 4.45 -10.36 -22.37
N ASP A 323 4.99 -9.93 -23.50
CA ASP A 323 6.44 -9.79 -23.71
C ASP A 323 7.12 -8.94 -22.62
N ARG A 324 6.50 -7.84 -22.22
CA ARG A 324 7.01 -6.95 -21.16
C ARG A 324 7.11 -7.67 -19.80
N ARG A 325 6.12 -8.49 -19.46
CA ARG A 325 6.10 -9.25 -18.20
C ARG A 325 7.14 -10.37 -18.21
N ALA A 326 7.26 -11.08 -19.32
CA ALA A 326 8.25 -12.14 -19.48
C ALA A 326 9.69 -11.59 -19.41
N ASP A 327 9.95 -10.42 -20.00
CA ASP A 327 11.23 -9.72 -19.90
C ASP A 327 11.51 -9.25 -18.47
N SER A 328 10.50 -8.78 -17.73
CA SER A 328 10.65 -8.40 -16.32
C SER A 328 11.04 -9.60 -15.44
N ILE A 329 10.44 -10.78 -15.68
CA ILE A 329 10.79 -12.03 -14.99
C ILE A 329 12.21 -12.48 -15.37
N LEU A 330 12.60 -12.37 -16.64
CA LEU A 330 13.95 -12.67 -17.09
C LEU A 330 14.99 -11.80 -16.36
N VAL A 331 14.75 -10.48 -16.30
CA VAL A 331 15.63 -9.53 -15.62
C VAL A 331 15.72 -9.84 -14.12
N LEU A 332 14.59 -10.02 -13.43
CA LEU A 332 14.55 -10.37 -12.01
C LEU A 332 15.42 -11.59 -11.68
N ARG A 333 15.27 -12.66 -12.47
CA ARG A 333 16.01 -13.91 -12.26
C ARG A 333 17.49 -13.77 -12.65
N ALA A 334 17.79 -13.04 -13.72
CA ALA A 334 19.16 -12.80 -14.16
C ALA A 334 19.95 -11.96 -13.15
N VAL A 335 19.34 -10.92 -12.56
CA VAL A 335 19.93 -10.11 -11.49
C VAL A 335 20.29 -10.98 -10.30
N ALA A 336 19.38 -11.85 -9.84
CA ALA A 336 19.62 -12.76 -8.73
C ALA A 336 20.70 -13.82 -9.00
N VAL A 337 20.91 -14.18 -10.27
CA VAL A 337 21.99 -15.09 -10.70
C VAL A 337 23.34 -14.36 -10.78
N LEU A 338 23.36 -13.13 -11.28
CA LEU A 338 24.57 -12.30 -11.39
C LEU A 338 25.07 -11.84 -10.01
N ASP A 339 24.15 -11.48 -9.12
CA ASP A 339 24.45 -11.08 -7.76
C ASP A 339 23.41 -11.64 -6.78
N PRO A 340 23.72 -12.76 -6.11
CA PRO A 340 22.80 -13.40 -5.17
C PRO A 340 22.48 -12.57 -3.91
N LEU A 341 23.17 -11.47 -3.65
CA LEU A 341 22.85 -10.55 -2.54
C LEU A 341 21.87 -9.46 -2.96
N ALA A 342 21.64 -9.28 -4.28
CA ALA A 342 20.76 -8.24 -4.78
C ALA A 342 19.28 -8.47 -4.35
N PRO A 343 18.56 -7.40 -4.00
CA PRO A 343 17.13 -7.47 -3.71
C PRO A 343 16.33 -7.82 -4.98
N PRO A 344 15.09 -8.28 -4.83
CA PRO A 344 14.21 -8.42 -5.98
C PRO A 344 14.00 -7.07 -6.67
N SER A 345 14.15 -7.07 -7.99
CA SER A 345 13.98 -5.88 -8.83
C SER A 345 12.91 -6.10 -9.90
N TRP A 346 12.09 -5.09 -10.14
CA TRP A 346 10.99 -5.13 -11.09
C TRP A 346 10.87 -3.82 -11.84
N ARG A 347 11.13 -3.83 -13.14
CA ARG A 347 10.99 -2.67 -14.02
C ARG A 347 11.67 -1.39 -13.51
N GLY A 348 12.87 -1.52 -12.95
CA GLY A 348 13.64 -0.41 -12.40
C GLY A 348 13.40 -0.13 -10.91
N LEU A 349 12.39 -0.74 -10.30
CA LEU A 349 12.13 -0.67 -8.88
C LEU A 349 12.77 -1.85 -8.15
N SER A 350 13.59 -1.57 -7.14
CA SER A 350 14.13 -2.59 -6.22
C SER A 350 13.55 -2.38 -4.83
N LEU A 351 13.15 -3.48 -4.17
CA LEU A 351 12.60 -3.44 -2.81
C LEU A 351 12.78 -4.78 -2.10
N TRP A 352 12.95 -4.77 -0.80
CA TRP A 352 12.91 -5.98 0.01
C TRP A 352 11.46 -6.44 0.25
N PRO A 353 11.21 -7.74 0.44
CA PRO A 353 9.86 -8.26 0.67
C PRO A 353 9.10 -7.60 1.83
N ASP A 354 9.80 -7.29 2.92
CA ASP A 354 9.27 -6.58 4.10
C ASP A 354 9.09 -5.07 3.87
N GLY A 355 9.65 -4.53 2.79
CA GLY A 355 9.47 -3.15 2.34
C GLY A 355 8.24 -2.91 1.44
N VAL A 356 7.51 -3.96 1.03
CA VAL A 356 6.35 -3.83 0.13
C VAL A 356 5.27 -2.94 0.72
N GLY A 357 4.96 -3.09 2.01
CA GLY A 357 3.93 -2.29 2.68
C GLY A 357 4.23 -0.79 2.62
N PRO A 358 5.36 -0.32 3.16
CA PRO A 358 5.73 1.09 3.08
C PRO A 358 5.90 1.61 1.65
N ALA A 359 6.38 0.79 0.70
CA ALA A 359 6.47 1.16 -0.70
C ALA A 359 5.09 1.45 -1.32
N LEU A 360 4.08 0.61 -1.02
CA LEU A 360 2.69 0.84 -1.42
C LEU A 360 2.12 2.13 -0.82
N ALA A 361 2.40 2.41 0.47
CA ALA A 361 1.96 3.65 1.11
C ALA A 361 2.58 4.89 0.45
N ALA A 362 3.87 4.85 0.14
CA ALA A 362 4.57 5.94 -0.54
C ALA A 362 4.07 6.15 -1.97
N ALA A 363 3.84 5.06 -2.72
CA ALA A 363 3.30 5.10 -4.07
C ALA A 363 1.86 5.63 -4.09
N MET A 364 1.02 5.25 -3.12
CA MET A 364 -0.35 5.75 -2.97
C MET A 364 -0.37 7.27 -2.73
N ALA A 365 0.59 7.80 -1.98
CA ALA A 365 0.71 9.24 -1.73
C ALA A 365 1.21 10.03 -2.94
N LYS A 366 1.95 9.41 -3.87
CA LYS A 366 2.52 10.07 -5.06
C LYS A 366 1.62 9.98 -6.30
N GLY A 367 0.82 8.94 -6.43
CA GLY A 367 -0.05 8.68 -7.57
C GLY A 367 0.03 7.25 -8.12
N ASN A 368 -0.71 6.97 -9.20
CA ASN A 368 -1.05 5.61 -9.62
C ASN A 368 0.04 4.81 -10.36
N GLU A 369 1.05 5.44 -10.95
CA GLU A 369 2.02 4.72 -11.80
C GLU A 369 2.87 3.72 -11.00
N GLU A 370 3.50 4.15 -9.91
CA GLU A 370 4.27 3.27 -9.04
C GLU A 370 3.39 2.18 -8.39
N LEU A 371 2.12 2.48 -8.10
CA LEU A 371 1.16 1.50 -7.58
C LEU A 371 0.90 0.36 -8.58
N THR A 372 0.78 0.69 -9.86
CA THR A 372 0.58 -0.30 -10.93
C THR A 372 1.78 -1.23 -11.04
N GLU A 373 3.00 -0.70 -10.99
CA GLU A 373 4.21 -1.52 -11.04
C GLU A 373 4.37 -2.41 -9.79
N LEU A 374 4.02 -1.93 -8.60
CA LEU A 374 4.00 -2.73 -7.37
C LEU A 374 2.92 -3.83 -7.42
N ARG A 375 1.75 -3.55 -7.97
CA ARG A 375 0.73 -4.57 -8.22
C ARG A 375 1.25 -5.65 -9.16
N ASP A 376 1.85 -5.24 -10.28
CA ASP A 376 2.42 -6.19 -11.25
C ASP A 376 3.55 -7.03 -10.66
N PHE A 377 4.40 -6.45 -9.81
CA PHE A 377 5.42 -7.16 -9.04
C PHE A 377 4.81 -8.29 -8.21
N ILE A 378 3.72 -8.02 -7.48
CA ILE A 378 3.07 -8.99 -6.60
C ILE A 378 2.37 -10.09 -7.42
N ILE A 379 1.51 -9.73 -8.37
CA ILE A 379 0.75 -10.70 -9.17
C ILE A 379 1.63 -11.52 -10.14
N SER A 380 2.86 -11.07 -10.37
CA SER A 380 3.86 -11.82 -11.15
C SER A 380 4.66 -12.79 -10.29
N HIS A 381 4.32 -12.95 -9.01
CA HIS A 381 5.03 -13.80 -8.04
C HIS A 381 6.52 -13.47 -7.91
N ALA A 382 6.90 -12.20 -8.10
CA ALA A 382 8.30 -11.76 -8.19
C ALA A 382 9.10 -12.13 -6.93
N ILE A 383 8.50 -12.01 -5.73
CA ILE A 383 9.14 -12.43 -4.46
C ILE A 383 9.45 -13.93 -4.47
N ALA A 384 8.50 -14.77 -4.87
CA ALA A 384 8.68 -16.21 -4.90
C ALA A 384 9.70 -16.65 -5.96
N LEU A 385 9.68 -16.00 -7.13
CA LEU A 385 10.66 -16.24 -8.21
C LEU A 385 12.07 -15.83 -7.80
N TRP A 386 12.23 -14.71 -7.10
CA TRP A 386 13.51 -14.27 -6.56
C TRP A 386 13.99 -15.22 -5.45
N ALA A 387 13.12 -15.56 -4.49
CA ALA A 387 13.45 -16.47 -3.39
C ALA A 387 13.91 -17.84 -3.87
N ALA A 388 13.35 -18.34 -4.99
CA ALA A 388 13.76 -19.60 -5.60
C ALA A 388 15.22 -19.59 -6.12
N GLN A 389 15.80 -18.40 -6.39
CA GLN A 389 17.21 -18.26 -6.80
C GLN A 389 18.16 -18.14 -5.59
N GLN A 390 17.63 -17.90 -4.38
CA GLN A 390 18.44 -17.65 -3.19
C GLN A 390 18.94 -18.91 -2.46
N GLY A 391 18.40 -20.08 -2.82
CA GLY A 391 18.73 -21.33 -2.13
C GLY A 391 18.42 -21.25 -0.63
N ASN A 392 19.42 -21.57 0.21
CA ASN A 392 19.29 -21.55 1.67
C ASN A 392 19.58 -20.18 2.31
N ARG A 393 19.75 -19.11 1.53
CA ARG A 393 20.06 -17.77 2.05
C ARG A 393 18.85 -17.10 2.68
N VAL A 394 17.65 -17.45 2.25
CA VAL A 394 16.37 -16.92 2.74
C VAL A 394 15.40 -18.05 3.03
N ASP A 395 14.49 -17.83 3.95
CA ASP A 395 13.37 -18.75 4.17
C ASP A 395 12.32 -18.59 3.05
N GLY A 396 12.54 -19.34 1.96
CA GLY A 396 11.66 -19.33 0.80
C GLY A 396 10.23 -19.84 1.11
N GLY A 397 10.03 -20.58 2.21
CA GLY A 397 8.71 -21.02 2.68
C GLY A 397 7.89 -19.84 3.20
N THR A 398 8.44 -19.15 4.17
CA THR A 398 7.83 -17.95 4.77
C THR A 398 7.58 -16.86 3.71
N LEU A 399 8.54 -16.60 2.83
CA LEU A 399 8.37 -15.58 1.77
C LEU A 399 7.27 -15.95 0.77
N ARG A 400 7.11 -17.22 0.41
CA ARG A 400 5.99 -17.66 -0.43
C ARG A 400 4.64 -17.49 0.26
N GLN A 401 4.56 -17.81 1.54
CA GLN A 401 3.34 -17.62 2.32
C GLN A 401 2.96 -16.14 2.40
N GLN A 402 3.93 -15.26 2.66
CA GLN A 402 3.72 -13.80 2.67
C GLN A 402 3.24 -13.29 1.30
N ALA A 403 3.88 -13.73 0.21
CA ALA A 403 3.47 -13.36 -1.15
C ALA A 403 2.03 -13.81 -1.46
N GLN A 404 1.66 -15.05 -1.11
CA GLN A 404 0.29 -15.56 -1.26
C GLN A 404 -0.72 -14.75 -0.46
N GLN A 405 -0.37 -14.34 0.76
CA GLN A 405 -1.23 -13.48 1.58
C GLN A 405 -1.44 -12.11 0.93
N MET A 406 -0.39 -11.50 0.36
CA MET A 406 -0.53 -10.25 -0.38
C MET A 406 -1.47 -10.40 -1.60
N GLU A 407 -1.36 -11.50 -2.34
CA GLU A 407 -2.23 -11.80 -3.47
C GLU A 407 -3.70 -11.99 -3.05
N LEU A 408 -3.94 -12.58 -1.88
CA LEU A 408 -5.31 -12.69 -1.34
C LEU A 408 -5.93 -11.32 -1.08
N TRP A 409 -5.16 -10.38 -0.54
CA TRP A 409 -5.62 -9.00 -0.35
C TRP A 409 -5.86 -8.26 -1.66
N LEU A 410 -5.11 -8.59 -2.72
CA LEU A 410 -5.31 -8.02 -4.06
C LEU A 410 -6.55 -8.56 -4.78
N ARG A 411 -7.13 -9.69 -4.34
CA ARG A 411 -8.34 -10.26 -4.94
C ARG A 411 -9.55 -9.39 -4.64
N ALA A 412 -9.85 -8.51 -5.58
CA ALA A 412 -11.01 -7.66 -5.61
C ALA A 412 -11.54 -7.61 -7.04
N ARG A 413 -12.79 -7.18 -7.24
CA ARG A 413 -13.39 -7.05 -8.58
C ARG A 413 -12.72 -5.96 -9.40
N ASP A 414 -12.24 -4.92 -8.75
CA ASP A 414 -11.40 -3.91 -9.38
C ASP A 414 -10.00 -3.85 -8.75
N GLY A 415 -9.02 -3.40 -9.55
CA GLY A 415 -7.63 -3.34 -9.14
C GLY A 415 -7.34 -2.28 -8.09
N GLU A 416 -8.12 -1.19 -8.05
CA GLU A 416 -7.93 -0.09 -7.09
C GLU A 416 -8.33 -0.51 -5.68
N THR A 417 -9.48 -1.13 -5.53
CA THR A 417 -9.94 -1.65 -4.24
C THR A 417 -8.99 -2.70 -3.69
N GLY A 418 -8.48 -3.61 -4.53
CA GLY A 418 -7.49 -4.60 -4.13
C GLY A 418 -6.19 -3.98 -3.64
N LEU A 419 -5.67 -2.98 -4.35
CA LEU A 419 -4.47 -2.25 -3.93
C LEU A 419 -4.68 -1.45 -2.64
N ALA A 420 -5.80 -0.76 -2.50
CA ALA A 420 -6.14 -0.04 -1.27
C ALA A 420 -6.22 -1.01 -0.07
N ARG A 421 -6.90 -2.16 -0.23
CA ARG A 421 -6.96 -3.21 0.79
C ARG A 421 -5.57 -3.68 1.23
N LEU A 422 -4.74 -4.07 0.27
CA LEU A 422 -3.38 -4.53 0.56
C LEU A 422 -2.57 -3.44 1.27
N THR A 423 -2.65 -2.20 0.77
CA THR A 423 -1.91 -1.07 1.36
C THR A 423 -2.31 -0.84 2.82
N TYR A 424 -3.60 -0.84 3.15
CA TYR A 424 -4.04 -0.70 4.54
C TYR A 424 -3.74 -1.94 5.39
N ALA A 425 -3.81 -3.15 4.84
CA ALA A 425 -3.47 -4.37 5.57
C ALA A 425 -2.01 -4.40 6.03
N LEU A 426 -1.09 -3.94 5.16
CA LEU A 426 0.35 -3.92 5.45
C LEU A 426 0.81 -2.69 6.26
N ASN A 427 -0.02 -1.64 6.38
CA ASN A 427 0.34 -0.39 7.06
C ASN A 427 -0.71 0.00 8.11
N PRO A 428 -0.66 -0.55 9.34
CA PRO A 428 -1.67 -0.31 10.37
C PRO A 428 -1.89 1.16 10.74
N LEU A 429 -0.85 2.00 10.70
CA LEU A 429 -0.92 3.43 11.04
C LEU A 429 -1.01 4.36 9.82
N LEU A 430 -1.24 3.81 8.63
CA LEU A 430 -1.52 4.61 7.44
C LEU A 430 -2.91 5.24 7.55
N PRO A 431 -3.04 6.58 7.43
CA PRO A 431 -4.34 7.22 7.45
C PRO A 431 -5.18 6.84 6.23
N CYS A 432 -6.49 6.85 6.39
CA CYS A 432 -7.40 6.65 5.27
C CYS A 432 -7.25 7.78 4.24
N ALA A 433 -6.93 7.42 3.00
CA ALA A 433 -6.66 8.38 1.92
C ALA A 433 -7.92 8.88 1.19
N SER A 434 -9.10 8.68 1.77
CA SER A 434 -10.35 9.22 1.21
C SER A 434 -10.30 10.75 1.13
N PRO A 435 -10.69 11.36 0.00
CA PRO A 435 -10.87 12.80 -0.11
C PRO A 435 -11.85 13.39 0.92
N LEU A 436 -12.81 12.59 1.39
CA LEU A 436 -13.76 13.00 2.45
C LEU A 436 -13.09 13.23 3.80
N LEU A 437 -11.90 12.66 4.00
CA LEU A 437 -11.10 12.75 5.22
C LEU A 437 -9.83 13.60 5.02
N ALA A 438 -9.77 14.36 3.94
CA ALA A 438 -8.63 15.21 3.65
C ALA A 438 -8.27 16.14 4.83
N GLY A 439 -6.96 16.21 5.13
CA GLY A 439 -6.46 16.99 6.27
C GLY A 439 -6.65 16.34 7.65
N ARG A 440 -7.12 15.09 7.74
CA ARG A 440 -7.22 14.32 8.98
C ARG A 440 -6.31 13.11 8.96
N TRP A 441 -5.86 12.68 10.13
CA TRP A 441 -5.09 11.45 10.27
C TRP A 441 -5.95 10.37 10.93
N VAL A 442 -6.82 9.74 10.15
CA VAL A 442 -7.77 8.73 10.61
C VAL A 442 -7.16 7.34 10.41
N VAL A 443 -6.84 6.64 11.50
CA VAL A 443 -6.31 5.27 11.49
C VAL A 443 -7.24 4.27 12.19
N SER A 444 -8.18 4.77 12.99
CA SER A 444 -9.17 3.96 13.70
C SER A 444 -10.52 4.01 13.00
N PRO A 445 -11.21 2.88 12.83
CA PRO A 445 -12.56 2.84 12.28
C PRO A 445 -13.59 3.65 13.10
N ALA A 446 -13.41 3.73 14.42
CA ALA A 446 -14.26 4.56 15.28
C ALA A 446 -14.16 6.06 14.94
N GLU A 447 -13.00 6.51 14.45
CA GLU A 447 -12.78 7.89 14.04
C GLU A 447 -13.39 8.19 12.67
N VAL A 448 -13.57 7.18 11.80
CA VAL A 448 -14.17 7.34 10.47
C VAL A 448 -15.54 7.96 10.57
N LEU A 449 -16.43 7.43 11.43
CA LEU A 449 -17.80 7.96 11.56
C LEU A 449 -17.82 9.40 12.08
N LYS A 450 -16.94 9.73 13.04
CA LYS A 450 -16.79 11.11 13.54
C LYS A 450 -16.26 12.05 12.47
N ALA A 451 -15.32 11.56 11.65
CA ALA A 451 -14.75 12.34 10.56
C ALA A 451 -15.77 12.56 9.44
N LEU A 452 -16.59 11.55 9.10
CA LEU A 452 -17.70 11.68 8.16
C LEU A 452 -18.81 12.61 8.67
N GLU A 453 -19.12 12.60 9.99
CA GLU A 453 -20.04 13.55 10.60
C GLU A 453 -19.57 15.00 10.38
N ALA A 454 -18.27 15.25 10.59
CA ALA A 454 -17.70 16.58 10.35
C ALA A 454 -17.59 16.92 8.85
N ALA A 455 -17.36 15.94 7.98
CA ALA A 455 -17.40 16.14 6.53
C ALA A 455 -18.82 16.46 6.04
N ALA A 456 -19.82 15.80 6.60
CA ALA A 456 -21.24 16.05 6.31
C ALA A 456 -21.71 17.47 6.66
N ALA A 457 -21.01 18.17 7.56
CA ALA A 457 -21.27 19.59 7.84
C ALA A 457 -20.78 20.53 6.73
N GLN A 458 -19.96 20.04 5.77
CA GLN A 458 -19.40 20.82 4.68
C GLN A 458 -20.25 20.63 3.40
N PRO A 459 -20.89 21.68 2.86
CA PRO A 459 -21.79 21.55 1.70
C PRO A 459 -21.12 20.99 0.45
N GLU A 460 -19.82 21.25 0.29
CA GLU A 460 -19.05 20.80 -0.87
C GLU A 460 -18.81 19.29 -0.83
N LEU A 461 -18.50 18.74 0.34
CA LEU A 461 -18.27 17.30 0.52
C LEU A 461 -19.58 16.50 0.45
N ARG A 462 -20.72 17.09 0.85
CA ARG A 462 -22.04 16.46 0.72
C ARG A 462 -22.45 16.17 -0.74
N ARG A 463 -21.84 16.79 -1.72
CA ARG A 463 -22.06 16.47 -3.14
C ARG A 463 -21.45 15.14 -3.56
N LEU A 464 -20.46 14.67 -2.83
CA LEU A 464 -19.83 13.38 -3.05
C LEU A 464 -20.67 12.24 -2.45
N ALA A 465 -20.35 11.00 -2.78
CA ALA A 465 -20.90 9.85 -2.06
C ALA A 465 -20.25 9.74 -0.66
N PRO A 466 -20.99 9.30 0.38
CA PRO A 466 -20.41 9.12 1.72
C PRO A 466 -19.45 7.93 1.81
N MET A 467 -19.24 7.22 0.73
CA MET A 467 -18.35 6.08 0.60
C MET A 467 -17.57 6.16 -0.72
N ASP A 468 -16.26 5.89 -0.63
CA ASP A 468 -15.39 5.74 -1.77
C ASP A 468 -14.52 4.48 -1.62
N THR A 469 -13.70 4.20 -2.63
CA THR A 469 -12.81 3.02 -2.66
C THR A 469 -11.89 2.94 -1.44
N HIS A 470 -11.31 4.08 -1.02
CA HIS A 470 -10.40 4.11 0.13
C HIS A 470 -11.12 3.87 1.45
N LEU A 471 -12.28 4.50 1.66
CA LEU A 471 -13.10 4.28 2.86
C LEU A 471 -13.58 2.83 2.94
N ALA A 472 -14.14 2.29 1.87
CA ALA A 472 -14.65 0.93 1.84
C ALA A 472 -13.54 -0.10 2.13
N ALA A 473 -12.39 0.04 1.46
CA ALA A 473 -11.23 -0.82 1.67
C ALA A 473 -10.66 -0.69 3.10
N PHE A 474 -10.55 0.54 3.61
CA PHE A 474 -10.04 0.81 4.95
C PHE A 474 -10.93 0.19 6.04
N ILE A 475 -12.24 0.42 5.98
CA ILE A 475 -13.19 -0.14 6.94
C ILE A 475 -13.17 -1.66 6.88
N ALA A 476 -13.20 -2.25 5.68
CA ALA A 476 -13.20 -3.69 5.51
C ALA A 476 -11.97 -4.37 6.13
N VAL A 477 -10.78 -3.78 5.94
CA VAL A 477 -9.53 -4.30 6.49
C VAL A 477 -9.47 -4.15 8.01
N ARG A 478 -9.83 -2.96 8.53
CA ARG A 478 -9.69 -2.64 9.95
C ARG A 478 -10.74 -3.33 10.84
N GLN A 479 -11.90 -3.70 10.27
CA GLN A 479 -13.01 -4.31 11.01
C GLN A 479 -13.37 -5.73 10.56
N GLU A 480 -12.58 -6.31 9.65
CA GLU A 480 -12.86 -7.65 9.09
C GLU A 480 -14.26 -7.71 8.43
N LEU A 481 -14.67 -6.62 7.77
CA LEU A 481 -15.96 -6.49 7.10
C LEU A 481 -15.88 -6.84 5.60
N GLN A 482 -15.11 -7.88 5.26
CA GLN A 482 -14.86 -8.26 3.87
C GLN A 482 -16.15 -8.55 3.09
N PHE A 483 -17.11 -9.22 3.70
CA PHE A 483 -18.40 -9.53 3.06
C PHE A 483 -19.11 -8.24 2.58
N TYR A 484 -19.13 -7.20 3.40
CA TYR A 484 -19.78 -5.92 3.03
C TYR A 484 -19.02 -5.20 1.91
N LEU A 485 -17.70 -5.32 1.88
CA LEU A 485 -16.90 -4.80 0.77
C LEU A 485 -17.23 -5.51 -0.53
N ASP A 486 -17.32 -6.84 -0.52
CA ASP A 486 -17.63 -7.64 -1.72
C ASP A 486 -19.03 -7.30 -2.26
N VAL A 487 -20.01 -7.06 -1.37
CA VAL A 487 -21.35 -6.58 -1.74
C VAL A 487 -21.30 -5.18 -2.35
N TRP A 488 -20.54 -4.27 -1.76
CA TRP A 488 -20.36 -2.91 -2.27
C TRP A 488 -19.69 -2.88 -3.65
N GLU A 489 -18.61 -3.64 -3.83
CA GLU A 489 -17.96 -3.79 -5.13
C GLU A 489 -18.91 -4.35 -6.20
N ALA A 490 -19.72 -5.35 -5.83
CA ALA A 490 -20.71 -5.91 -6.74
C ALA A 490 -21.76 -4.87 -7.15
N ALA A 491 -22.17 -4.02 -6.21
CA ALA A 491 -23.20 -3.01 -6.42
C ALA A 491 -22.72 -1.85 -7.31
N ARG A 492 -21.41 -1.57 -7.38
CA ARG A 492 -20.84 -0.50 -8.25
C ARG A 492 -21.14 -0.69 -9.74
N ALA A 493 -21.25 -1.92 -10.19
CA ALA A 493 -21.61 -2.25 -11.58
C ALA A 493 -23.12 -2.32 -11.81
N GLY A 494 -23.93 -2.13 -10.76
CA GLY A 494 -25.37 -2.27 -10.79
C GLY A 494 -26.12 -0.91 -10.76
N PRO A 495 -27.45 -0.98 -10.53
CA PRO A 495 -28.28 0.23 -10.39
C PRO A 495 -27.84 1.09 -9.19
N PRO A 496 -27.92 2.43 -9.29
CA PRO A 496 -27.58 3.34 -8.19
C PRO A 496 -28.27 3.03 -6.86
N ALA A 497 -29.50 2.58 -6.92
CA ALA A 497 -30.28 2.17 -5.75
C ALA A 497 -29.61 1.06 -4.93
N ARG A 498 -29.04 0.06 -5.58
CA ARG A 498 -28.32 -1.05 -4.92
C ARG A 498 -26.98 -0.58 -4.34
N LEU A 499 -26.27 0.32 -5.06
CA LEU A 499 -25.02 0.88 -4.56
C LEU A 499 -25.24 1.63 -3.26
N VAL A 500 -26.26 2.51 -3.20
CA VAL A 500 -26.58 3.27 -2.00
C VAL A 500 -26.95 2.36 -0.80
N LEU A 501 -27.67 1.27 -1.02
CA LEU A 501 -27.94 0.29 0.03
C LEU A 501 -26.67 -0.42 0.51
N ALA A 502 -25.76 -0.74 -0.40
CA ALA A 502 -24.48 -1.38 -0.04
C ALA A 502 -23.59 -0.40 0.75
N GLU A 503 -23.54 0.88 0.38
CA GLU A 503 -22.86 1.95 1.14
C GLU A 503 -23.44 2.07 2.55
N LEU A 504 -24.77 2.14 2.65
CA LEU A 504 -25.46 2.23 3.93
C LEU A 504 -25.21 0.99 4.81
N ASN A 505 -25.25 -0.21 4.24
CA ASN A 505 -24.96 -1.44 4.94
C ASN A 505 -23.55 -1.46 5.56
N LEU A 506 -22.54 -1.00 4.81
CA LEU A 506 -21.15 -0.92 5.30
C LEU A 506 -21.03 0.09 6.45
N LEU A 507 -21.67 1.27 6.33
CA LEU A 507 -21.67 2.29 7.37
C LEU A 507 -22.42 1.84 8.63
N VAL A 508 -23.55 1.16 8.47
CA VAL A 508 -24.34 0.59 9.58
C VAL A 508 -23.56 -0.53 10.28
N ALA A 509 -22.88 -1.41 9.52
CA ALA A 509 -22.03 -2.43 10.11
C ALA A 509 -20.88 -1.82 10.93
N LEU A 510 -20.36 -0.67 10.51
CA LEU A 510 -19.36 0.09 11.27
C LEU A 510 -19.99 0.75 12.51
N GLU A 511 -21.18 1.39 12.38
CA GLU A 511 -21.90 2.00 13.51
C GLU A 511 -22.20 0.98 14.62
N ALA A 512 -22.63 -0.23 14.25
CA ALA A 512 -22.99 -1.28 15.19
C ALA A 512 -21.81 -1.77 16.06
N ARG A 513 -20.58 -1.63 15.58
CA ARG A 513 -19.36 -2.04 16.31
C ARG A 513 -18.84 -0.97 17.27
N HIS A 514 -19.31 0.27 17.14
CA HIS A 514 -18.83 1.40 17.91
C HIS A 514 -20.00 2.12 18.60
N ASN A 515 -19.96 2.18 19.92
CA ASN A 515 -20.98 2.88 20.70
C ASN A 515 -20.74 4.40 20.66
N LEU A 516 -21.03 5.01 19.51
CA LEU A 516 -20.93 6.45 19.31
C LEU A 516 -22.22 7.17 19.69
N GLY A 517 -22.12 8.45 20.02
CA GLY A 517 -23.30 9.35 20.15
C GLY A 517 -24.04 9.52 18.81
N PRO A 518 -25.15 10.26 18.80
CA PRO A 518 -25.86 10.58 17.56
C PRO A 518 -24.99 11.32 16.55
N LEU A 519 -25.16 11.01 15.25
CA LEU A 519 -24.42 11.58 14.11
C LEU A 519 -25.43 12.25 13.15
N PRO A 520 -26.05 13.40 13.52
CA PRO A 520 -27.17 13.98 12.79
C PRO A 520 -26.79 14.50 11.40
N GLN A 521 -25.57 15.03 11.20
CA GLN A 521 -25.16 15.53 9.89
C GLN A 521 -24.91 14.35 8.91
N LEU A 522 -24.25 13.29 9.38
CA LEU A 522 -24.04 12.07 8.59
C LEU A 522 -25.37 11.39 8.28
N SER A 523 -26.27 11.28 9.27
CA SER A 523 -27.60 10.70 9.09
C SER A 523 -28.42 11.48 8.04
N ALA A 524 -28.38 12.80 8.08
CA ALA A 524 -29.06 13.66 7.10
C ALA A 524 -28.45 13.51 5.69
N TRP A 525 -27.11 13.44 5.58
CA TRP A 525 -26.42 13.22 4.30
C TRP A 525 -26.75 11.86 3.70
N VAL A 526 -26.67 10.80 4.51
CA VAL A 526 -27.00 9.44 4.07
C VAL A 526 -28.48 9.33 3.69
N ALA A 527 -29.39 9.92 4.45
CA ALA A 527 -30.83 9.92 4.13
C ALA A 527 -31.13 10.64 2.80
N GLU A 528 -30.45 11.74 2.51
CA GLU A 528 -30.59 12.44 1.22
C GLU A 528 -30.15 11.55 0.04
N ARG A 529 -29.02 10.87 0.19
CA ARG A 529 -28.50 9.91 -0.82
C ARG A 529 -29.39 8.68 -0.94
N ALA A 530 -29.92 8.21 0.18
CA ALA A 530 -30.76 7.02 0.29
C ALA A 530 -32.10 7.15 -0.46
N LYS A 531 -32.51 8.35 -0.87
CA LYS A 531 -33.68 8.55 -1.76
C LYS A 531 -33.54 7.77 -3.07
N ALA A 532 -32.33 7.56 -3.58
CA ALA A 532 -32.11 6.73 -4.77
C ALA A 532 -32.55 5.27 -4.56
N ALA A 533 -32.48 4.75 -3.32
CA ALA A 533 -32.92 3.41 -3.01
C ALA A 533 -34.46 3.23 -3.10
N LEU A 534 -35.21 4.32 -3.05
CA LEU A 534 -36.67 4.29 -3.24
C LEU A 534 -37.08 3.80 -4.65
N GLU A 535 -36.18 3.85 -5.63
CA GLU A 535 -36.41 3.31 -6.97
C GLU A 535 -36.60 1.77 -6.97
N LEU A 536 -36.17 1.07 -5.94
CA LEU A 536 -36.41 -0.37 -5.75
C LEU A 536 -37.88 -0.69 -5.46
N TRP A 537 -38.64 0.30 -5.01
CA TRP A 537 -40.06 0.17 -4.70
C TRP A 537 -40.90 0.57 -5.90
N HIS A 538 -41.83 -0.26 -6.33
CA HIS A 538 -42.68 -0.03 -7.52
C HIS A 538 -43.89 0.84 -7.21
N SER A 539 -44.47 0.70 -6.00
CA SER A 539 -45.66 1.46 -5.59
C SER A 539 -45.33 2.92 -5.33
N ARG A 540 -45.98 3.86 -6.07
CA ARG A 540 -45.81 5.31 -5.90
C ARG A 540 -46.24 5.80 -4.52
N SER A 541 -47.35 5.25 -3.98
CA SER A 541 -47.84 5.62 -2.64
C SER A 541 -46.88 5.17 -1.55
N ARG A 542 -46.31 3.97 -1.65
CA ARG A 542 -45.28 3.48 -0.74
C ARG A 542 -44.03 4.33 -0.81
N ARG A 543 -43.54 4.66 -2.02
CA ARG A 543 -42.37 5.55 -2.17
C ARG A 543 -42.56 6.91 -1.48
N ALA A 544 -43.72 7.53 -1.65
CA ALA A 544 -44.03 8.80 -0.98
C ALA A 544 -44.07 8.68 0.56
N ALA A 545 -44.66 7.61 1.08
CA ALA A 545 -44.66 7.34 2.51
C ALA A 545 -43.25 7.06 3.08
N LEU A 546 -42.43 6.26 2.37
CA LEU A 546 -41.05 5.98 2.74
C LEU A 546 -40.17 7.23 2.69
N GLU A 547 -40.38 8.14 1.73
CA GLU A 547 -39.65 9.38 1.65
C GLU A 547 -39.93 10.30 2.85
N GLN A 548 -41.20 10.38 3.29
CA GLN A 548 -41.57 11.13 4.50
C GLN A 548 -40.93 10.53 5.77
N GLN A 549 -40.96 9.18 5.90
CA GLN A 549 -40.33 8.51 7.03
C GLN A 549 -38.79 8.68 7.00
N LEU A 550 -38.17 8.63 5.83
CA LEU A 550 -36.75 8.84 5.65
C LEU A 550 -36.32 10.24 6.09
N GLN A 551 -37.11 11.28 5.75
CA GLN A 551 -36.90 12.66 6.22
C GLN A 551 -36.99 12.78 7.73
N ALA A 552 -37.93 12.09 8.37
CA ALA A 552 -38.06 12.08 9.83
C ALA A 552 -36.85 11.39 10.50
N LEU A 553 -36.36 10.30 9.93
CA LEU A 553 -35.16 9.57 10.42
C LEU A 553 -33.87 10.35 10.20
N ALA A 554 -33.78 11.20 9.18
CA ALA A 554 -32.60 12.00 8.85
C ALA A 554 -32.05 12.81 10.03
N THR A 555 -32.91 13.29 10.94
CA THR A 555 -32.52 14.08 12.12
C THR A 555 -32.17 13.22 13.33
N GLY A 556 -32.45 11.92 13.29
CA GLY A 556 -32.29 11.00 14.42
C GLY A 556 -30.83 10.68 14.79
N GLY A 557 -29.91 10.93 13.88
CA GLY A 557 -28.48 10.71 14.09
C GLY A 557 -28.07 9.22 14.19
N ARG A 558 -28.90 8.30 13.65
CA ARG A 558 -28.64 6.86 13.59
C ARG A 558 -28.88 6.33 12.20
N LEU A 559 -27.98 5.46 11.70
CA LEU A 559 -28.03 4.91 10.34
C LEU A 559 -28.86 3.63 10.27
N GLN A 560 -28.84 2.81 11.33
CA GLN A 560 -29.57 1.53 11.36
C GLN A 560 -31.07 1.68 11.07
N PRO A 561 -31.82 2.68 11.62
CA PRO A 561 -33.25 2.85 11.28
C PRO A 561 -33.49 3.18 9.81
N ILE A 562 -32.58 3.91 9.16
CA ILE A 562 -32.64 4.23 7.74
C ILE A 562 -32.49 2.96 6.90
N LEU A 563 -31.53 2.11 7.24
CA LEU A 563 -31.33 0.83 6.56
C LEU A 563 -32.56 -0.08 6.71
N THR A 564 -33.06 -0.24 7.94
CA THR A 564 -34.23 -1.07 8.21
C THR A 564 -35.48 -0.60 7.44
N LEU A 565 -35.62 0.71 7.23
CA LEU A 565 -36.73 1.27 6.45
C LEU A 565 -36.62 0.92 4.95
N LEU A 566 -35.43 0.91 4.38
CA LEU A 566 -35.21 0.81 2.94
C LEU A 566 -34.94 -0.63 2.47
N ASP A 567 -34.32 -1.46 3.31
CA ASP A 567 -33.89 -2.83 3.01
C ASP A 567 -34.70 -3.83 3.86
N ASP A 568 -36.06 -3.78 3.71
CA ASP A 568 -36.96 -4.78 4.25
C ASP A 568 -37.30 -5.79 3.15
N PRO A 569 -36.70 -6.99 3.16
CA PRO A 569 -36.89 -7.99 2.10
C PRO A 569 -38.35 -8.43 1.95
N THR A 570 -39.10 -8.52 3.06
CA THR A 570 -40.50 -8.95 3.07
C THR A 570 -41.39 -7.89 2.42
N ALA A 571 -41.14 -6.63 2.77
CA ALA A 571 -41.90 -5.51 2.21
C ALA A 571 -41.55 -5.25 0.73
N LEU A 572 -40.29 -5.42 0.32
CA LEU A 572 -39.86 -5.34 -1.07
C LEU A 572 -40.46 -6.44 -1.92
N GLN A 573 -40.50 -7.68 -1.40
CA GLN A 573 -41.12 -8.79 -2.09
C GLN A 573 -42.63 -8.55 -2.27
N ALA A 574 -43.32 -8.13 -1.22
CA ALA A 574 -44.75 -7.82 -1.29
C ALA A 574 -45.06 -6.67 -2.29
N ASP A 575 -44.17 -5.70 -2.43
CA ASP A 575 -44.31 -4.61 -3.42
C ASP A 575 -44.11 -5.13 -4.85
N ALA A 576 -43.15 -6.03 -5.08
CA ALA A 576 -42.90 -6.67 -6.36
C ALA A 576 -44.06 -7.59 -6.78
N GLU A 577 -44.60 -8.38 -5.85
CA GLU A 577 -45.79 -9.19 -6.07
C GLU A 577 -47.00 -8.31 -6.40
N GLY A 578 -47.17 -7.20 -5.69
CA GLY A 578 -48.19 -6.19 -5.98
C GLY A 578 -48.11 -5.62 -7.40
N LEU A 579 -46.90 -5.36 -7.90
CA LEU A 579 -46.70 -4.94 -9.28
C LEU A 579 -47.10 -6.03 -10.27
N GLN A 580 -46.67 -7.25 -10.03
CA GLN A 580 -47.04 -8.39 -10.92
C GLN A 580 -48.53 -8.62 -10.98
N ASN A 581 -49.21 -8.57 -9.84
CA ASN A 581 -50.66 -8.68 -9.77
C ASN A 581 -51.37 -7.54 -10.52
N ALA A 582 -50.85 -6.30 -10.40
CA ALA A 582 -51.40 -5.16 -11.13
C ALA A 582 -51.19 -5.31 -12.66
N LEU A 583 -50.04 -5.78 -13.10
CA LEU A 583 -49.77 -6.03 -14.53
C LEU A 583 -50.65 -7.17 -15.09
N ALA A 584 -50.84 -8.22 -14.33
CA ALA A 584 -51.75 -9.33 -14.70
C ALA A 584 -53.19 -8.79 -14.85
N ARG A 585 -53.65 -7.96 -13.90
CA ARG A 585 -54.99 -7.36 -13.96
C ARG A 585 -55.17 -6.41 -15.15
N ILE A 586 -54.14 -5.60 -15.47
CA ILE A 586 -54.15 -4.80 -16.69
C ILE A 586 -54.29 -5.68 -17.93
N GLY A 587 -53.51 -6.78 -18.02
CA GLY A 587 -53.60 -7.72 -19.13
C GLY A 587 -54.98 -8.36 -19.26
N GLU A 588 -55.63 -8.72 -18.15
CA GLU A 588 -57.00 -9.21 -18.15
C GLU A 588 -57.99 -8.16 -18.68
N ILE A 589 -57.88 -6.90 -18.19
CA ILE A 589 -58.70 -5.78 -18.67
C ILE A 589 -58.49 -5.49 -20.15
N ASP A 590 -57.25 -5.50 -20.60
CA ASP A 590 -56.93 -5.29 -22.03
C ASP A 590 -57.50 -6.41 -22.91
N ALA A 591 -57.46 -7.66 -22.41
CA ALA A 591 -58.09 -8.78 -23.10
C ALA A 591 -59.62 -8.64 -23.14
N GLU A 592 -60.26 -8.22 -22.02
CA GLU A 592 -61.70 -7.92 -21.99
C GLU A 592 -62.06 -6.78 -22.98
N LEU A 593 -61.28 -5.70 -22.99
CA LEU A 593 -61.47 -4.58 -23.92
C LEU A 593 -61.36 -5.03 -25.39
N ALA A 594 -60.35 -5.86 -25.67
CA ALA A 594 -60.18 -6.45 -27.01
C ALA A 594 -61.38 -7.31 -27.45
N GLN A 595 -61.92 -8.13 -26.51
CA GLN A 595 -63.13 -8.93 -26.78
C GLN A 595 -64.36 -8.05 -27.02
N ILE A 596 -64.56 -7.00 -26.22
CA ILE A 596 -65.65 -6.01 -26.41
C ILE A 596 -65.50 -5.30 -27.78
N ALA A 597 -64.29 -4.92 -28.15
CA ALA A 597 -64.00 -4.26 -29.43
C ALA A 597 -64.29 -5.20 -30.61
N ALA A 598 -63.86 -6.45 -30.54
CA ALA A 598 -64.16 -7.50 -31.54
C ALA A 598 -65.66 -7.78 -31.65
N GLY A 599 -66.33 -7.94 -30.49
CA GLY A 599 -67.80 -8.11 -30.44
C GLY A 599 -68.58 -6.90 -30.95
N SER A 600 -68.06 -5.67 -30.85
CA SER A 600 -68.69 -4.48 -31.44
C SER A 600 -68.61 -4.47 -32.99
N THR A 601 -67.53 -4.95 -33.56
CA THR A 601 -67.35 -5.11 -35.03
C THR A 601 -68.22 -6.21 -35.57
N GLU A 602 -68.36 -7.34 -34.89
CA GLU A 602 -69.27 -8.44 -35.27
C GLU A 602 -70.74 -8.04 -35.19
N ARG A 603 -71.11 -7.31 -34.12
CA ARG A 603 -72.48 -6.76 -34.00
C ARG A 603 -72.80 -5.72 -35.04
N ALA A 604 -71.84 -4.85 -35.40
CA ALA A 604 -72.00 -3.90 -36.50
C ALA A 604 -72.20 -4.62 -37.86
N ALA A 605 -71.40 -5.65 -38.15
CA ALA A 605 -71.52 -6.45 -39.35
C ALA A 605 -72.84 -7.22 -39.40
N LEU A 606 -73.30 -7.76 -38.26
CA LEU A 606 -74.60 -8.45 -38.17
C LEU A 606 -75.76 -7.44 -38.34
N ALA A 607 -75.68 -6.29 -37.75
CA ALA A 607 -76.68 -5.21 -37.91
C ALA A 607 -76.77 -4.75 -39.37
N GLU A 608 -75.64 -4.59 -40.03
CA GLU A 608 -75.60 -4.23 -41.44
C GLU A 608 -76.20 -5.30 -42.34
N ARG A 609 -75.91 -6.58 -42.05
CA ARG A 609 -76.50 -7.72 -42.78
C ARG A 609 -78.02 -7.76 -42.59
N ILE A 610 -78.50 -7.70 -41.35
CA ILE A 610 -79.92 -7.69 -41.02
C ILE A 610 -80.60 -6.46 -41.66
N GLY A 611 -79.98 -5.30 -41.62
CA GLY A 611 -80.45 -4.08 -42.26
C GLY A 611 -80.63 -4.23 -43.76
N ARG A 612 -79.63 -4.85 -44.43
CA ARG A 612 -79.70 -5.14 -45.88
C ARG A 612 -80.82 -6.16 -46.21
N GLU A 613 -80.97 -7.22 -45.43
CA GLU A 613 -82.01 -8.21 -45.59
C GLU A 613 -83.41 -7.57 -45.37
N PHE A 614 -83.55 -6.73 -44.36
CA PHE A 614 -84.80 -6.05 -44.12
C PHE A 614 -85.16 -5.06 -45.24
N ALA A 615 -84.17 -4.27 -45.69
CA ALA A 615 -84.33 -3.35 -46.79
C ALA A 615 -84.73 -4.08 -48.12
N ALA A 616 -84.07 -5.21 -48.40
CA ALA A 616 -84.45 -6.08 -49.50
C ALA A 616 -85.87 -6.64 -49.40
N GLY A 617 -86.23 -7.13 -48.23
CA GLY A 617 -87.61 -7.60 -47.95
C GLY A 617 -88.66 -6.51 -48.08
N ALA A 618 -88.41 -5.34 -47.57
CA ALA A 618 -89.27 -4.19 -47.66
C ALA A 618 -89.42 -3.70 -49.10
N THR A 619 -88.31 -3.68 -49.85
CA THR A 619 -88.31 -3.33 -51.31
C THR A 619 -89.09 -4.33 -52.09
N LEU A 620 -88.96 -5.66 -51.79
CA LEU A 620 -89.71 -6.71 -52.46
C LEU A 620 -91.21 -6.59 -52.16
N ALA A 621 -91.56 -6.36 -50.89
CA ALA A 621 -92.90 -6.14 -50.47
C ALA A 621 -93.54 -4.90 -51.15
N ALA A 622 -92.85 -3.81 -51.23
CA ALA A 622 -93.25 -2.59 -51.92
C ALA A 622 -93.49 -2.86 -53.45
N LEU A 623 -92.52 -3.57 -54.05
CA LEU A 623 -92.61 -3.96 -55.48
C LEU A 623 -93.79 -4.90 -55.74
N THR A 624 -94.02 -5.87 -54.83
CA THR A 624 -95.18 -6.77 -54.95
C THR A 624 -96.50 -6.03 -54.73
N ALA A 625 -96.56 -5.08 -53.79
CA ALA A 625 -97.75 -4.28 -53.58
C ALA A 625 -98.02 -3.34 -54.71
N THR A 626 -97.01 -2.74 -55.39
CA THR A 626 -97.18 -1.88 -56.59
C THR A 626 -97.56 -2.75 -57.78
N LEU A 627 -97.07 -3.96 -57.96
CA LEU A 627 -97.44 -4.85 -59.02
C LEU A 627 -98.90 -5.38 -58.82
N VAL A 628 -99.30 -5.68 -57.63
CA VAL A 628 -100.67 -6.08 -57.31
C VAL A 628 -101.63 -4.91 -57.51
N ALA A 629 -101.28 -3.71 -57.08
CA ALA A 629 -102.08 -2.49 -57.36
C ALA A 629 -102.18 -2.21 -58.84
N ALA A 630 -101.12 -2.37 -59.66
CA ALA A 630 -101.16 -2.24 -61.07
C ALA A 630 -101.92 -3.35 -61.83
N ALA A 631 -102.08 -4.49 -61.22
CA ALA A 631 -102.86 -5.63 -61.77
C ALA A 631 -104.35 -5.59 -61.44
N LEU A 632 -104.78 -4.75 -60.46
CA LEU A 632 -106.18 -4.65 -59.99
C LEU A 632 -106.86 -3.33 -60.48
N GLY A 633 -106.08 -2.39 -61.08
CA GLY A 633 -106.60 -1.19 -61.66
C GLY A 633 -106.54 -1.19 -63.18
#